data_d97c8fc62c2f400dc119519e4d0b404b
#
_entry.id   d97c8fc62c2f400dc119519e4d0b404b
#
_cell.length_a   1.000
_cell.length_b   1.000
_cell.length_c   1.000
_cell.angle_alpha   90.00
_cell.angle_beta   90.00
_cell.angle_gamma   90.00
#
_symmetry.space_group_name_H-M   'P 1'
#
loop_
_entity.id
_entity.type
_entity.pdbx_description
1 polymer ?
#
loop_
_entity_poly.entity_id
_entity_poly.type
_entity_poly.pdbx_seq_one_letter_code
_entity_poly.pdbx_strand_id
1 'polypeptide(L)'
;LSGYRDAASLSVYCKYADMYKDRTDYVGSQDELSNITLQYDTGWQQDVDALETRVKEYKVEQDAAMEAEWQRIEAENAAKREQSLKDQYSGKLPVEGMPVSGLKYTSLGEPDKEEKCRDYDRLVEERRSISIWWYGSDGKILAAGTCFKHKGDSEFMLYSFSYYDPTISASANKGRTFNYGNGSDYSGSLRDEYDSPEDLWEENRDWYEDEDEAWDEWYDD
;
A
#
# COMPACT_ATOMS: atom_id res chain seq x y z
N LEU A 1 -35.73 -48.44 22.23
CA LEU A 1 -35.89 -47.23 21.40
C LEU A 1 -35.00 -46.03 21.86
N SER A 2 -34.48 -46.06 23.10
CA SER A 2 -33.58 -44.98 23.58
C SER A 2 -32.24 -44.93 22.84
N GLY A 3 -31.69 -46.10 22.43
CA GLY A 3 -30.43 -46.14 21.66
C GLY A 3 -30.49 -45.54 20.24
N TYR A 4 -31.68 -45.18 19.77
CA TYR A 4 -31.83 -44.48 18.48
C TYR A 4 -31.81 -42.95 18.57
N ARG A 5 -31.83 -42.39 19.77
CA ARG A 5 -31.89 -40.93 19.93
C ARG A 5 -30.56 -40.21 19.57
N ASP A 6 -29.42 -40.87 19.80
CA ASP A 6 -28.11 -40.36 19.42
C ASP A 6 -27.65 -40.91 18.05
N ALA A 7 -28.49 -41.64 17.32
CA ALA A 7 -28.13 -42.31 16.07
C ALA A 7 -27.62 -41.35 15.00
N ALA A 8 -28.22 -40.15 14.90
CA ALA A 8 -27.77 -39.10 13.97
C ALA A 8 -26.37 -38.59 14.32
N SER A 9 -26.11 -38.27 15.57
CA SER A 9 -24.84 -37.83 16.09
C SER A 9 -23.74 -38.88 15.94
N LEU A 10 -24.04 -40.14 16.28
CA LEU A 10 -23.13 -41.27 16.07
C LEU A 10 -22.84 -41.53 14.60
N SER A 11 -23.82 -41.33 13.71
CA SER A 11 -23.57 -41.41 12.26
C SER A 11 -22.58 -40.37 11.76
N VAL A 12 -22.67 -39.15 12.25
CA VAL A 12 -21.68 -38.08 11.96
C VAL A 12 -20.30 -38.46 12.50
N TYR A 13 -20.22 -38.91 13.75
CA TYR A 13 -18.97 -39.42 14.34
C TYR A 13 -18.35 -40.54 13.48
N CYS A 14 -19.10 -41.57 13.11
CA CYS A 14 -18.61 -42.66 12.30
C CYS A 14 -18.09 -42.19 10.93
N LYS A 15 -18.78 -41.26 10.29
CA LYS A 15 -18.36 -40.65 9.04
C LYS A 15 -16.98 -40.00 9.17
N TYR A 16 -16.79 -39.20 10.21
CA TYR A 16 -15.51 -38.55 10.46
C TYR A 16 -14.44 -39.51 10.95
N ALA A 17 -14.76 -40.46 11.81
CA ALA A 17 -13.85 -41.51 12.25
C ALA A 17 -13.30 -42.34 11.08
N ASP A 18 -14.14 -42.68 10.13
CA ASP A 18 -13.72 -43.39 8.91
C ASP A 18 -12.89 -42.49 7.99
N MET A 19 -13.29 -41.22 7.84
CA MET A 19 -12.57 -40.22 7.04
C MET A 19 -11.15 -40.00 7.56
N TYR A 20 -10.94 -39.92 8.88
CA TYR A 20 -9.66 -39.65 9.53
C TYR A 20 -8.91 -40.91 10.01
N LYS A 21 -9.39 -42.10 9.69
CA LYS A 21 -8.81 -43.34 10.18
C LYS A 21 -7.32 -43.50 9.85
N ASP A 22 -6.97 -43.17 8.60
CA ASP A 22 -5.61 -43.35 8.07
C ASP A 22 -4.99 -41.99 7.59
N ARG A 23 -5.56 -40.85 8.02
CA ARG A 23 -5.13 -39.54 7.59
C ARG A 23 -4.42 -38.76 8.71
N THR A 24 -3.49 -37.95 8.28
CA THR A 24 -2.74 -37.00 9.11
C THR A 24 -2.92 -35.55 8.67
N ASP A 25 -3.77 -35.32 7.65
CA ASP A 25 -4.11 -34.01 7.10
C ASP A 25 -5.57 -33.65 7.37
N TYR A 26 -5.86 -32.34 7.45
CA TYR A 26 -7.23 -31.85 7.64
C TYR A 26 -8.03 -31.92 6.33
N VAL A 27 -9.21 -32.52 6.40
CA VAL A 27 -10.11 -32.69 5.26
C VAL A 27 -11.54 -32.36 5.67
N GLY A 28 -12.01 -31.18 5.46
CA GLY A 28 -13.41 -30.81 5.60
C GLY A 28 -13.78 -30.03 6.86
N SER A 29 -15.08 -29.78 7.06
CA SER A 29 -15.61 -28.90 8.12
C SER A 29 -15.60 -29.58 9.48
N GLN A 30 -15.13 -28.86 10.49
CA GLN A 30 -15.19 -29.29 11.90
C GLN A 30 -16.55 -29.08 12.55
N ASP A 31 -17.40 -28.23 11.95
CA ASP A 31 -18.60 -27.71 12.62
C ASP A 31 -19.59 -28.82 12.98
N GLU A 32 -19.71 -29.80 12.13
CA GLU A 32 -20.59 -30.98 12.42
C GLU A 32 -20.06 -31.78 13.60
N LEU A 33 -18.74 -32.00 13.68
CA LEU A 33 -18.10 -32.77 14.74
C LEU A 33 -18.14 -32.08 16.08
N SER A 34 -17.89 -30.76 16.10
CA SER A 34 -17.90 -29.92 17.32
C SER A 34 -19.30 -29.80 17.95
N ASN A 35 -20.35 -30.09 17.21
CA ASN A 35 -21.72 -30.00 17.69
C ASN A 35 -22.28 -31.35 18.19
N ILE A 36 -21.46 -32.40 18.19
CA ILE A 36 -21.90 -33.72 18.68
C ILE A 36 -21.92 -33.73 20.20
N THR A 37 -23.12 -33.91 20.76
CA THR A 37 -23.33 -34.13 22.20
C THR A 37 -24.21 -35.38 22.34
N LEU A 38 -23.69 -36.43 22.97
CA LEU A 38 -24.40 -37.67 23.16
C LEU A 38 -25.16 -37.61 24.51
N GLN A 39 -26.45 -37.81 24.46
CA GLN A 39 -27.31 -37.72 25.64
C GLN A 39 -27.60 -39.11 26.24
N TYR A 40 -27.58 -40.15 25.44
CA TYR A 40 -27.97 -41.50 25.81
C TYR A 40 -26.79 -42.48 25.75
N ASP A 41 -25.99 -42.39 24.70
CA ASP A 41 -24.82 -43.26 24.47
C ASP A 41 -23.52 -42.56 24.92
N THR A 42 -23.53 -42.05 26.17
CA THR A 42 -22.45 -41.21 26.74
C THR A 42 -21.09 -41.93 26.81
N GLY A 43 -21.06 -43.27 26.73
CA GLY A 43 -19.81 -44.04 26.66
C GLY A 43 -18.93 -43.70 25.43
N TRP A 44 -19.53 -43.20 24.35
CA TRP A 44 -18.82 -42.80 23.13
C TRP A 44 -18.40 -41.31 23.13
N GLN A 45 -18.82 -40.52 24.10
CA GLN A 45 -18.51 -39.09 24.11
C GLN A 45 -16.99 -38.83 24.17
N GLN A 46 -16.26 -39.65 24.90
CA GLN A 46 -14.81 -39.52 25.01
C GLN A 46 -14.10 -39.77 23.68
N ASP A 47 -14.60 -40.71 22.86
CA ASP A 47 -14.06 -40.99 21.52
C ASP A 47 -14.38 -39.86 20.55
N VAL A 48 -15.56 -39.25 20.65
CA VAL A 48 -15.97 -38.06 19.87
C VAL A 48 -15.04 -36.90 20.18
N ASP A 49 -14.81 -36.60 21.48
CA ASP A 49 -13.97 -35.49 21.93
C ASP A 49 -12.50 -35.70 21.50
N ALA A 50 -12.01 -36.96 21.55
CA ALA A 50 -10.67 -37.30 21.11
C ALA A 50 -10.50 -37.11 19.59
N LEU A 51 -11.50 -37.51 18.79
CA LEU A 51 -11.48 -37.28 17.35
C LEU A 51 -11.52 -35.80 17.01
N GLU A 52 -12.41 -35.04 17.67
CA GLU A 52 -12.52 -33.61 17.50
C GLU A 52 -11.18 -32.90 17.77
N THR A 53 -10.54 -33.25 18.89
CA THR A 53 -9.23 -32.70 19.26
C THR A 53 -8.19 -32.97 18.18
N ARG A 54 -8.09 -34.23 17.73
CA ARG A 54 -7.15 -34.61 16.66
C ARG A 54 -7.42 -33.86 15.33
N VAL A 55 -8.67 -33.70 14.96
CA VAL A 55 -9.04 -32.97 13.74
C VAL A 55 -8.69 -31.47 13.86
N LYS A 56 -8.88 -30.87 15.03
CA LYS A 56 -8.45 -29.50 15.31
C LYS A 56 -6.92 -29.34 15.20
N GLU A 57 -6.16 -30.28 15.72
CA GLU A 57 -4.69 -30.28 15.62
C GLU A 57 -4.26 -30.33 14.15
N TYR A 58 -4.81 -31.21 13.34
CA TYR A 58 -4.50 -31.28 11.90
C TYR A 58 -4.82 -30.00 11.17
N LYS A 59 -5.94 -29.33 11.53
CA LYS A 59 -6.28 -28.05 10.95
C LYS A 59 -5.23 -26.98 11.29
N VAL A 60 -4.85 -26.90 12.55
CA VAL A 60 -3.84 -25.92 13.00
C VAL A 60 -2.49 -26.15 12.30
N GLU A 61 -2.07 -27.40 12.16
CA GLU A 61 -0.83 -27.75 11.44
C GLU A 61 -0.91 -27.39 9.95
N GLN A 62 -2.05 -27.64 9.31
CA GLN A 62 -2.24 -27.31 7.90
C GLN A 62 -2.30 -25.81 7.67
N ASP A 63 -3.03 -25.07 8.53
CA ASP A 63 -3.11 -23.61 8.44
C ASP A 63 -1.72 -22.98 8.65
N ALA A 64 -0.94 -23.49 9.60
CA ALA A 64 0.44 -23.03 9.83
C ALA A 64 1.37 -23.33 8.63
N ALA A 65 1.22 -24.51 8.03
CA ALA A 65 2.00 -24.89 6.84
C ALA A 65 1.65 -24.01 5.62
N MET A 66 0.36 -23.71 5.42
CA MET A 66 -0.10 -22.79 4.38
C MET A 66 0.44 -21.37 4.59
N GLU A 67 0.36 -20.87 5.81
CA GLU A 67 0.87 -19.52 6.14
C GLU A 67 2.38 -19.42 5.89
N ALA A 68 3.14 -20.43 6.30
CA ALA A 68 4.58 -20.49 6.05
C ALA A 68 4.92 -20.50 4.55
N GLU A 69 4.14 -21.24 3.75
CA GLU A 69 4.33 -21.28 2.31
C GLU A 69 3.96 -19.93 1.65
N TRP A 70 2.87 -19.28 2.10
CA TRP A 70 2.52 -17.94 1.66
C TRP A 70 3.63 -16.93 1.94
N GLN A 71 4.17 -16.91 3.15
CA GLN A 71 5.27 -16.02 3.53
C GLN A 71 6.52 -16.29 2.68
N ARG A 72 6.82 -17.56 2.37
CA ARG A 72 7.93 -17.94 1.49
C ARG A 72 7.74 -17.39 0.07
N ILE A 73 6.54 -17.56 -0.50
CA ILE A 73 6.21 -17.06 -1.84
C ILE A 73 6.26 -15.53 -1.88
N GLU A 74 5.74 -14.85 -0.87
CA GLU A 74 5.77 -13.39 -0.78
C GLU A 74 7.20 -12.87 -0.68
N ALA A 75 8.04 -13.47 0.15
CA ALA A 75 9.44 -13.13 0.27
C ALA A 75 10.22 -13.34 -1.06
N GLU A 76 9.96 -14.45 -1.75
CA GLU A 76 10.57 -14.72 -3.06
C GLU A 76 10.13 -13.69 -4.10
N ASN A 77 8.85 -13.34 -4.14
CA ASN A 77 8.32 -12.32 -5.04
C ASN A 77 8.88 -10.93 -4.73
N ALA A 78 9.01 -10.57 -3.45
CA ALA A 78 9.64 -9.32 -3.02
C ALA A 78 11.11 -9.26 -3.47
N ALA A 79 11.87 -10.33 -3.26
CA ALA A 79 13.27 -10.40 -3.70
C ALA A 79 13.42 -10.28 -5.24
N LYS A 80 12.53 -10.91 -6.01
CA LYS A 80 12.51 -10.78 -7.48
C LYS A 80 12.21 -9.35 -7.93
N ARG A 81 11.24 -8.68 -7.30
CA ARG A 81 10.92 -7.26 -7.58
C ARG A 81 12.13 -6.38 -7.26
N GLU A 82 12.74 -6.58 -6.10
CA GLU A 82 13.91 -5.83 -5.68
C GLU A 82 15.08 -6.00 -6.65
N GLN A 83 15.37 -7.23 -7.07
CA GLN A 83 16.41 -7.50 -8.05
C GLN A 83 16.10 -6.85 -9.41
N SER A 84 14.84 -6.92 -9.86
CA SER A 84 14.40 -6.28 -11.10
C SER A 84 14.61 -4.76 -11.07
N LEU A 85 14.22 -4.10 -9.97
CA LEU A 85 14.44 -2.65 -9.81
C LEU A 85 15.93 -2.30 -9.82
N LYS A 86 16.75 -3.09 -9.13
CA LYS A 86 18.19 -2.91 -9.12
C LYS A 86 18.79 -3.05 -10.51
N ASP A 87 18.42 -4.07 -11.27
CA ASP A 87 18.93 -4.31 -12.63
C ASP A 87 18.49 -3.19 -13.59
N GLN A 88 17.28 -2.67 -13.41
CA GLN A 88 16.73 -1.63 -14.27
C GLN A 88 17.35 -0.24 -14.01
N TYR A 89 17.58 0.13 -12.75
CA TYR A 89 17.90 1.50 -12.36
C TYR A 89 19.32 1.72 -11.83
N SER A 90 20.09 0.66 -11.59
CA SER A 90 21.45 0.77 -11.05
C SER A 90 22.33 1.68 -11.87
N GLY A 91 22.94 2.67 -11.21
CA GLY A 91 23.86 3.62 -11.80
C GLY A 91 23.24 4.65 -12.75
N LYS A 92 21.92 4.66 -12.90
CA LYS A 92 21.18 5.63 -13.72
C LYS A 92 20.66 6.77 -12.86
N LEU A 93 20.44 7.95 -13.45
CA LEU A 93 19.67 9.00 -12.80
C LEU A 93 18.20 8.56 -12.68
N PRO A 94 17.45 9.07 -11.68
CA PRO A 94 16.01 8.90 -11.62
C PRO A 94 15.35 9.30 -12.95
N VAL A 95 14.31 8.56 -13.34
CA VAL A 95 13.57 8.82 -14.56
C VAL A 95 12.07 8.88 -14.26
N GLU A 96 11.36 9.76 -14.95
CA GLU A 96 9.92 9.86 -14.83
C GLU A 96 9.24 8.51 -15.15
N GLY A 97 8.19 8.17 -14.40
CA GLY A 97 7.50 6.88 -14.50
C GLY A 97 8.14 5.74 -13.70
N MET A 98 9.26 5.98 -12.97
CA MET A 98 9.82 4.95 -12.09
C MET A 98 9.11 4.91 -10.74
N PRO A 99 9.01 3.72 -10.11
CA PRO A 99 8.51 3.60 -8.74
C PRO A 99 9.49 4.19 -7.73
N VAL A 100 8.98 4.80 -6.65
CA VAL A 100 9.80 5.39 -5.59
C VAL A 100 10.71 4.37 -4.93
N SER A 101 10.27 3.13 -4.79
CA SER A 101 11.11 2.02 -4.28
C SER A 101 12.36 1.74 -5.12
N GLY A 102 12.37 2.18 -6.38
CA GLY A 102 13.51 2.08 -7.28
C GLY A 102 14.58 3.16 -7.09
N LEU A 103 14.24 4.29 -6.45
CA LEU A 103 15.14 5.44 -6.28
C LEU A 103 16.45 5.08 -5.58
N LYS A 104 16.39 4.23 -4.56
CA LYS A 104 17.55 3.77 -3.79
C LYS A 104 18.64 3.09 -4.65
N TYR A 105 18.30 2.58 -5.82
CA TYR A 105 19.25 1.93 -6.76
C TYR A 105 19.80 2.88 -7.79
N THR A 106 19.25 4.07 -7.91
CA THR A 106 19.77 5.08 -8.83
C THR A 106 21.11 5.65 -8.36
N SER A 107 21.76 6.40 -9.22
CA SER A 107 23.02 7.07 -8.90
C SER A 107 22.90 8.15 -7.80
N LEU A 108 21.68 8.63 -7.53
CA LEU A 108 21.40 9.59 -6.46
C LEU A 108 21.08 8.90 -5.13
N GLY A 109 20.69 7.62 -5.15
CA GLY A 109 20.25 6.91 -3.94
C GLY A 109 18.89 7.38 -3.42
N GLU A 110 18.64 7.14 -2.15
CA GLU A 110 17.41 7.59 -1.49
C GLU A 110 17.38 9.14 -1.40
N PRO A 111 16.19 9.76 -1.52
CA PRO A 111 16.06 11.19 -1.30
C PRO A 111 16.45 11.59 0.12
N ASP A 112 17.12 12.76 0.27
CA ASP A 112 17.47 13.30 1.57
C ASP A 112 16.28 13.89 2.31
N LYS A 113 15.25 14.33 1.58
CA LYS A 113 14.03 14.91 2.13
C LYS A 113 12.82 14.43 1.34
N GLU A 114 11.78 14.08 2.07
CA GLU A 114 10.43 13.84 1.55
C GLU A 114 9.42 14.73 2.27
N GLU A 115 8.48 15.30 1.53
CA GLU A 115 7.43 16.14 2.08
C GLU A 115 6.10 15.81 1.38
N LYS A 116 5.03 15.63 2.16
CA LYS A 116 3.70 15.46 1.61
C LYS A 116 3.25 16.78 1.02
N CYS A 117 2.82 16.75 -0.24
CA CYS A 117 2.12 17.86 -0.85
C CYS A 117 0.65 17.85 -0.43
N ARG A 118 -0.07 18.98 -0.62
CA ARG A 118 -1.52 19.05 -0.41
C ARG A 118 -2.19 17.89 -1.17
N ASP A 119 -3.07 17.17 -0.49
CA ASP A 119 -3.91 16.17 -1.12
C ASP A 119 -4.99 16.90 -1.93
N TYR A 120 -4.92 16.84 -3.24
CA TYR A 120 -5.99 17.33 -4.15
C TYR A 120 -7.16 16.34 -4.16
N ASP A 121 -7.93 16.33 -3.06
CA ASP A 121 -8.90 15.27 -2.79
C ASP A 121 -10.31 15.53 -3.36
N ARG A 122 -10.56 16.65 -4.08
CA ARG A 122 -11.97 17.09 -4.18
C ARG A 122 -12.74 16.75 -5.45
N LEU A 123 -12.16 16.39 -6.56
CA LEU A 123 -13.04 16.33 -7.74
C LEU A 123 -12.99 15.12 -8.66
N VAL A 124 -11.93 14.31 -8.74
CA VAL A 124 -11.98 13.20 -9.72
C VAL A 124 -11.25 11.93 -9.31
N GLU A 125 -10.18 11.99 -8.57
CA GLU A 125 -9.43 10.81 -8.14
C GLU A 125 -8.63 11.17 -6.90
N GLU A 126 -8.72 10.39 -5.84
CA GLU A 126 -7.88 10.53 -4.65
C GLU A 126 -6.40 10.42 -5.06
N ARG A 127 -5.80 11.53 -5.44
CA ARG A 127 -4.38 11.64 -5.73
C ARG A 127 -3.64 12.04 -4.47
N ARG A 128 -2.60 11.32 -4.16
CA ARG A 128 -1.64 11.71 -3.12
C ARG A 128 -0.34 12.04 -3.79
N SER A 129 0.30 13.11 -3.35
CA SER A 129 1.59 13.52 -3.87
C SER A 129 2.61 13.72 -2.76
N ILE A 130 3.87 13.48 -3.09
CA ILE A 130 5.02 13.79 -2.25
C ILE A 130 6.06 14.52 -3.10
N SER A 131 6.72 15.51 -2.51
CA SER A 131 7.91 16.12 -3.08
C SER A 131 9.15 15.49 -2.47
N ILE A 132 10.15 15.26 -3.28
CA ILE A 132 11.41 14.65 -2.88
C ILE A 132 12.59 15.50 -3.33
N TRP A 133 13.64 15.52 -2.50
CA TRP A 133 14.85 16.31 -2.78
C TRP A 133 16.11 15.51 -2.48
N TRP A 134 17.13 15.75 -3.29
CA TRP A 134 18.50 15.32 -3.05
C TRP A 134 19.38 16.54 -2.87
N TYR A 135 20.28 16.52 -1.89
CA TYR A 135 21.22 17.59 -1.61
C TYR A 135 22.64 17.16 -1.92
N GLY A 136 23.40 18.07 -2.49
CA GLY A 136 24.84 17.90 -2.63
C GLY A 136 25.57 18.01 -1.29
N SER A 137 26.85 17.65 -1.28
CA SER A 137 27.72 17.77 -0.08
C SER A 137 27.87 19.19 0.45
N ASP A 138 27.57 20.20 -0.37
CA ASP A 138 27.54 21.63 -0.01
C ASP A 138 26.19 22.08 0.58
N GLY A 139 25.24 21.17 0.75
CA GLY A 139 23.90 21.43 1.27
C GLY A 139 22.94 22.09 0.27
N LYS A 140 23.36 22.27 -1.01
CA LYS A 140 22.49 22.78 -2.05
C LYS A 140 21.70 21.68 -2.70
N ILE A 141 20.50 22.02 -3.22
CA ILE A 141 19.66 21.08 -3.95
C ILE A 141 20.41 20.61 -5.20
N LEU A 142 20.58 19.31 -5.29
CA LEU A 142 21.20 18.62 -6.42
C LEU A 142 20.13 18.11 -7.40
N ALA A 143 19.01 17.63 -6.88
CA ALA A 143 17.87 17.17 -7.67
C ALA A 143 16.58 17.25 -6.87
N ALA A 144 15.47 17.38 -7.57
CA ALA A 144 14.14 17.32 -6.96
C ALA A 144 13.16 16.61 -7.88
N GLY A 145 12.11 16.08 -7.30
CA GLY A 145 11.04 15.41 -8.02
C GLY A 145 9.72 15.47 -7.28
N THR A 146 8.66 15.22 -8.02
CA THR A 146 7.31 15.03 -7.47
C THR A 146 6.83 13.65 -7.82
N CYS A 147 6.28 12.94 -6.84
CA CYS A 147 5.76 11.60 -7.01
C CYS A 147 4.27 11.59 -6.73
N PHE A 148 3.51 10.89 -7.55
CA PHE A 148 2.08 10.68 -7.38
C PHE A 148 1.73 9.24 -7.10
N LYS A 149 0.64 9.06 -6.35
CA LYS A 149 0.00 7.78 -6.11
C LYS A 149 -1.51 7.96 -6.25
N HIS A 150 -2.13 7.23 -7.18
CA HIS A 150 -3.58 7.17 -7.26
C HIS A 150 -4.17 6.21 -6.22
N LYS A 151 -5.45 6.36 -5.93
CA LYS A 151 -6.18 5.39 -5.10
C LYS A 151 -6.11 4.01 -5.76
N GLY A 152 -5.65 3.03 -5.00
CA GLY A 152 -5.47 1.66 -5.48
C GLY A 152 -4.07 1.33 -5.98
N ASP A 153 -3.21 2.30 -6.22
CA ASP A 153 -1.81 2.04 -6.55
C ASP A 153 -1.06 1.50 -5.32
N SER A 154 -0.14 0.58 -5.54
CA SER A 154 0.66 -0.01 -4.48
C SER A 154 1.70 0.97 -3.93
N GLU A 155 2.26 1.84 -4.79
CA GLU A 155 3.31 2.79 -4.41
C GLU A 155 3.27 4.08 -5.23
N PHE A 156 4.05 5.08 -4.78
CA PHE A 156 4.24 6.33 -5.52
C PHE A 156 5.12 6.11 -6.74
N MET A 157 4.79 6.82 -7.84
CA MET A 157 5.56 6.85 -9.07
C MET A 157 6.14 8.24 -9.28
N LEU A 158 7.39 8.33 -9.74
CA LEU A 158 8.04 9.61 -10.04
C LEU A 158 7.37 10.24 -11.26
N TYR A 159 6.73 11.38 -11.06
CA TYR A 159 5.99 12.09 -12.11
C TYR A 159 6.85 13.14 -12.81
N SER A 160 7.61 13.91 -12.02
CA SER A 160 8.54 14.91 -12.55
C SER A 160 9.89 14.79 -11.86
N PHE A 161 10.94 15.07 -12.59
CA PHE A 161 12.31 15.02 -12.09
C PHE A 161 13.14 16.14 -12.72
N SER A 162 13.89 16.87 -11.87
CA SER A 162 14.85 17.85 -12.29
C SER A 162 16.20 17.62 -11.61
N TYR A 163 17.27 17.64 -12.40
CA TYR A 163 18.63 17.50 -11.92
C TYR A 163 19.41 18.80 -12.13
N TYR A 164 20.11 19.24 -11.11
CA TYR A 164 21.02 20.39 -11.17
C TYR A 164 22.45 19.89 -11.35
N ASP A 165 22.99 20.07 -12.53
CA ASP A 165 24.39 19.77 -12.78
C ASP A 165 25.26 20.84 -12.10
N PRO A 166 26.07 20.49 -11.10
CA PRO A 166 26.94 21.46 -10.43
C PRO A 166 28.06 21.98 -11.33
N THR A 167 28.33 21.35 -12.47
CA THR A 167 29.35 21.78 -13.44
C THR A 167 28.83 22.85 -14.39
N ILE A 168 27.52 23.03 -14.49
CA ILE A 168 26.89 24.06 -15.32
C ILE A 168 26.85 25.38 -14.56
N SER A 169 27.37 26.46 -15.17
CA SER A 169 27.41 27.80 -14.56
C SER A 169 26.02 28.28 -14.14
N ALA A 170 25.95 29.04 -13.05
CA ALA A 170 24.69 29.56 -12.48
C ALA A 170 23.82 30.33 -13.49
N SER A 171 24.44 30.88 -14.58
CA SER A 171 23.73 31.55 -15.67
C SER A 171 22.96 30.61 -16.60
N ALA A 172 23.39 29.34 -16.75
CA ALA A 172 22.69 28.33 -17.55
C ALA A 172 21.52 27.68 -16.77
N ASN A 173 21.56 27.74 -15.43
CA ASN A 173 20.50 27.24 -14.56
C ASN A 173 19.37 28.28 -14.31
N LYS A 174 19.52 29.50 -14.79
CA LYS A 174 18.55 30.61 -14.66
C LYS A 174 17.25 30.42 -15.47
N GLY A 175 16.73 29.30 -15.63
CA GLY A 175 15.49 29.02 -16.35
C GLY A 175 14.91 27.65 -16.02
N ARG A 176 15.56 26.91 -15.12
CA ARG A 176 15.02 25.65 -14.62
C ARG A 176 14.39 25.90 -13.26
N THR A 177 13.23 26.52 -13.29
CA THR A 177 12.35 26.59 -12.13
C THR A 177 11.83 25.18 -11.84
N PHE A 178 11.87 24.78 -10.57
CA PHE A 178 11.10 23.63 -10.11
C PHE A 178 9.63 23.96 -10.30
N ASN A 179 8.98 23.35 -11.26
CA ASN A 179 7.54 23.31 -11.28
C ASN A 179 7.11 22.44 -10.09
N TYR A 180 6.78 23.08 -8.97
CA TYR A 180 5.92 22.50 -7.98
C TYR A 180 4.63 22.19 -8.73
N GLY A 181 4.29 20.89 -8.85
CA GLY A 181 3.24 20.39 -9.69
C GLY A 181 1.86 20.96 -9.43
N ASN A 182 1.68 22.16 -9.88
CA ASN A 182 0.47 22.77 -10.36
C ASN A 182 0.82 23.32 -11.73
N GLY A 183 0.13 22.87 -12.75
CA GLY A 183 0.36 23.27 -14.13
C GLY A 183 0.03 24.74 -14.40
N SER A 184 0.67 25.62 -13.68
CA SER A 184 0.78 27.01 -14.06
C SER A 184 2.22 27.45 -13.87
N ASP A 185 2.85 27.90 -14.95
CA ASP A 185 4.09 28.71 -14.94
C ASP A 185 3.82 30.05 -14.20
N TYR A 186 3.58 29.97 -12.88
CA TYR A 186 3.32 31.16 -12.08
C TYR A 186 4.57 31.59 -11.35
N SER A 187 5.29 32.56 -11.92
CA SER A 187 6.28 33.42 -11.29
C SER A 187 5.73 34.83 -11.02
N GLY A 188 4.42 35.00 -11.16
CA GLY A 188 3.70 36.22 -10.84
C GLY A 188 3.01 36.10 -9.49
N SER A 189 2.91 37.20 -8.76
CA SER A 189 2.04 37.30 -7.59
C SER A 189 0.59 37.12 -8.03
N LEU A 190 -0.27 36.54 -7.19
CA LEU A 190 -1.72 36.46 -7.44
C LEU A 190 -2.29 37.85 -7.73
N ARG A 191 -1.70 38.89 -7.15
CA ARG A 191 -2.03 40.31 -7.36
C ARG A 191 -1.66 40.83 -8.74
N ASP A 192 -0.81 40.14 -9.49
CA ASP A 192 -0.46 40.49 -10.87
C ASP A 192 -1.49 39.89 -11.86
N GLU A 193 -2.24 38.84 -11.45
CA GLU A 193 -3.19 38.16 -12.31
C GLU A 193 -4.64 38.54 -12.06
N TYR A 194 -5.00 38.72 -10.79
CA TYR A 194 -6.36 39.05 -10.38
C TYR A 194 -6.38 40.47 -9.82
N ASP A 195 -7.43 41.23 -10.12
CA ASP A 195 -7.59 42.58 -9.64
C ASP A 195 -8.03 42.64 -8.16
N SER A 196 -8.61 41.56 -7.66
CA SER A 196 -9.11 41.46 -6.29
C SER A 196 -9.21 39.99 -5.82
N PRO A 197 -9.29 39.73 -4.50
CA PRO A 197 -9.51 38.38 -3.99
C PRO A 197 -10.89 37.82 -4.39
N GLU A 198 -11.87 38.69 -4.63
CA GLU A 198 -13.18 38.28 -5.16
C GLU A 198 -13.05 37.72 -6.58
N ASP A 199 -12.23 38.34 -7.44
CA ASP A 199 -11.97 37.87 -8.81
C ASP A 199 -11.23 36.52 -8.76
N LEU A 200 -10.25 36.37 -7.86
CA LEU A 200 -9.57 35.11 -7.60
C LEU A 200 -10.56 34.01 -7.20
N TRP A 201 -11.48 34.31 -6.28
CA TRP A 201 -12.54 33.39 -5.86
C TRP A 201 -13.51 33.07 -6.98
N GLU A 202 -14.01 34.08 -7.74
CA GLU A 202 -15.01 33.86 -8.79
C GLU A 202 -14.47 32.97 -9.93
N GLU A 203 -13.20 33.11 -10.30
CA GLU A 203 -12.59 32.34 -11.37
C GLU A 203 -12.11 30.96 -10.92
N ASN A 204 -11.87 30.77 -9.61
CA ASN A 204 -11.30 29.53 -9.05
C ASN A 204 -12.16 28.91 -7.95
N ARG A 205 -13.47 29.04 -8.00
CA ARG A 205 -14.42 28.49 -7.00
C ARG A 205 -14.25 27.00 -6.72
N ASP A 206 -13.71 26.27 -7.67
CA ASP A 206 -13.47 24.84 -7.53
C ASP A 206 -12.18 24.52 -6.76
N TRP A 207 -11.36 25.53 -6.46
CA TRP A 207 -10.06 25.38 -5.80
C TRP A 207 -10.10 25.73 -4.32
N TYR A 208 -11.03 26.56 -3.90
CA TYR A 208 -11.20 27.05 -2.54
C TYR A 208 -12.45 26.46 -1.89
N GLU A 209 -12.39 26.20 -0.58
CA GLU A 209 -13.54 25.70 0.17
C GLU A 209 -14.63 26.76 0.34
N ASP A 210 -14.17 27.99 0.53
CA ASP A 210 -15.01 29.16 0.65
C ASP A 210 -14.23 30.42 0.20
N GLU A 211 -14.92 31.54 0.18
CA GLU A 211 -14.38 32.83 -0.21
C GLU A 211 -13.26 33.30 0.75
N ASP A 212 -13.37 32.98 2.06
CA ASP A 212 -12.41 33.38 3.07
C ASP A 212 -11.04 32.71 2.80
N GLU A 213 -10.98 31.49 2.28
CA GLU A 213 -9.73 30.81 1.92
C GLU A 213 -9.02 31.50 0.74
N ALA A 214 -9.75 32.00 -0.26
CA ALA A 214 -9.18 32.75 -1.37
C ALA A 214 -8.65 34.12 -0.90
N TRP A 215 -9.31 34.73 0.07
CA TRP A 215 -8.87 35.97 0.70
C TRP A 215 -7.57 35.76 1.50
N ASP A 216 -7.49 34.71 2.27
CA ASP A 216 -6.28 34.39 3.04
C ASP A 216 -5.08 34.18 2.11
N GLU A 217 -5.24 33.43 1.01
CA GLU A 217 -4.17 33.20 0.03
C GLU A 217 -3.76 34.50 -0.69
N TRP A 218 -4.73 35.37 -1.01
CA TRP A 218 -4.46 36.68 -1.60
C TRP A 218 -3.64 37.61 -0.71
N TYR A 219 -3.85 37.57 0.62
CA TYR A 219 -3.11 38.41 1.56
C TYR A 219 -1.77 37.86 1.98
N ASP A 220 -1.58 36.54 1.88
CA ASP A 220 -0.30 35.88 2.21
C ASP A 220 0.71 35.88 1.05
N ASP A 221 0.28 36.24 -0.19
CA ASP A 221 1.12 36.38 -1.39
C ASP A 221 1.70 37.80 -1.51
#